data_baef92f058a256336557053f95d5c373
#
_entry.id   baef92f058a256336557053f95d5c373
#
_cell.length_a   1.000
_cell.length_b   1.000
_cell.length_c   1.000
_cell.angle_alpha   90.00
_cell.angle_beta   90.00
_cell.angle_gamma   90.00
#
_symmetry.space_group_name_H-M   'P 1'
#
loop_
_entity.id
_entity.type
_entity.pdbx_description
1 polymer ?
#
loop_
_entity_poly.entity_id
_entity_poly.type
_entity_poly.pdbx_seq_one_letter_code
_entity_poly.pdbx_strand_id
1 'polypeptide(L)'
;TLITQEFRKENQTKTIQYIDLEKYHAKNKPAEEDVKTLYERNKNIFFVEFKSIKYAEIKPDLVSGNSNYDEAFFKQLDIIENLVLDGKSFDETSKDNNLKIITIDKINSKKEDQNKNKLNDLSDALFNKIYNIKSTKSPEVINLEGKYYLAEISTIEKKNKLINDPEVQTALNAQLSFKDKIEKNTSIAKDIGLGAYDGNNFLKFAEDNGLEIKDYKLSSLKQNDIFEEGLVKRIFLTNDNETNLITNSTLTKTFLILTKKTDYKKLNKSSNDYEKYEAKAR
;
A
#
# COMPACT_ATOMS: atom_id res chain seq x y z
N THR A 1 -40.22 25.13 -7.78
CA THR A 1 -39.17 26.12 -8.09
C THR A 1 -37.78 25.57 -7.82
N LEU A 2 -36.77 26.09 -8.49
CA LEU A 2 -35.36 25.75 -8.30
C LEU A 2 -34.94 25.83 -6.82
N ILE A 3 -35.39 26.88 -6.14
CA ILE A 3 -35.18 27.13 -4.69
C ILE A 3 -35.66 25.91 -3.86
N THR A 4 -36.86 25.44 -4.14
CA THR A 4 -37.43 24.29 -3.42
C THR A 4 -36.62 23.02 -3.67
N GLN A 5 -36.10 22.84 -4.87
CA GLN A 5 -35.26 21.66 -5.21
C GLN A 5 -33.92 21.71 -4.48
N GLU A 6 -33.23 22.86 -4.49
CA GLU A 6 -31.96 23.02 -3.75
C GLU A 6 -32.13 22.85 -2.25
N PHE A 7 -33.19 23.42 -1.67
CA PHE A 7 -33.54 23.21 -0.26
C PHE A 7 -33.76 21.74 0.05
N ARG A 8 -34.51 21.00 -0.78
CA ARG A 8 -34.80 19.58 -0.57
C ARG A 8 -33.55 18.72 -0.64
N LYS A 9 -32.60 19.00 -1.54
CA LYS A 9 -31.35 18.26 -1.63
C LYS A 9 -30.56 18.26 -0.32
N GLU A 10 -30.51 19.41 0.37
CA GLU A 10 -29.76 19.57 1.62
C GLU A 10 -30.59 19.23 2.88
N ASN A 11 -31.93 19.26 2.79
CA ASN A 11 -32.84 19.14 3.93
C ASN A 11 -33.80 17.95 3.78
N GLN A 12 -33.24 16.79 3.48
CA GLN A 12 -33.96 15.53 3.42
C GLN A 12 -33.37 14.53 4.45
N THR A 13 -34.18 13.56 4.83
CA THR A 13 -33.73 12.39 5.59
C THR A 13 -34.05 11.13 4.79
N LYS A 14 -33.18 10.14 4.89
CA LYS A 14 -33.36 8.85 4.21
C LYS A 14 -33.53 7.74 5.24
N THR A 15 -34.57 6.95 5.12
CA THR A 15 -34.71 5.67 5.82
C THR A 15 -34.31 4.57 4.85
N ILE A 16 -33.31 3.79 5.20
CA ILE A 16 -32.73 2.75 4.36
C ILE A 16 -32.66 1.42 5.11
N GLN A 17 -32.63 0.36 4.33
CA GLN A 17 -32.10 -0.94 4.74
C GLN A 17 -30.78 -1.16 4.03
N TYR A 18 -29.80 -1.74 4.73
CA TYR A 18 -28.51 -2.03 4.10
C TYR A 18 -27.96 -3.38 4.51
N ILE A 19 -27.16 -3.95 3.62
CA ILE A 19 -26.37 -5.16 3.82
C ILE A 19 -24.92 -4.80 3.62
N ASP A 20 -24.08 -5.10 4.61
CA ASP A 20 -22.62 -5.04 4.47
C ASP A 20 -22.16 -6.31 3.74
N LEU A 21 -21.54 -6.12 2.57
CA LEU A 21 -21.12 -7.23 1.70
C LEU A 21 -19.72 -7.79 2.04
N GLU A 22 -19.07 -7.33 3.09
CA GLU A 22 -17.75 -7.84 3.50
C GLU A 22 -17.76 -9.36 3.72
N LYS A 23 -18.76 -9.86 4.45
CA LYS A 23 -18.92 -11.31 4.68
C LYS A 23 -19.23 -12.09 3.40
N TYR A 24 -19.99 -11.50 2.48
CA TYR A 24 -20.29 -12.09 1.18
C TYR A 24 -19.03 -12.24 0.31
N HIS A 25 -18.18 -11.21 0.30
CA HIS A 25 -16.93 -11.25 -0.44
C HIS A 25 -15.93 -12.23 0.17
N ALA A 26 -15.89 -12.37 1.50
CA ALA A 26 -14.94 -13.23 2.21
C ALA A 26 -15.30 -14.74 2.18
N LYS A 27 -16.46 -15.13 1.63
CA LYS A 27 -16.93 -16.53 1.65
C LYS A 27 -16.01 -17.49 0.89
N ASN A 28 -15.40 -17.04 -0.19
CA ASN A 28 -14.61 -17.89 -1.07
C ASN A 28 -13.12 -17.64 -0.86
N LYS A 29 -12.37 -18.70 -0.57
CA LYS A 29 -10.93 -18.69 -0.72
C LYS A 29 -10.59 -18.90 -2.20
N PRO A 30 -9.56 -18.25 -2.75
CA PRO A 30 -9.08 -18.53 -4.09
C PRO A 30 -8.76 -20.00 -4.28
N ALA A 31 -9.08 -20.55 -5.43
CA ALA A 31 -8.73 -21.92 -5.76
C ALA A 31 -7.20 -22.05 -5.93
N GLU A 32 -6.64 -23.18 -5.50
CA GLU A 32 -5.19 -23.42 -5.59
C GLU A 32 -4.67 -23.33 -7.03
N GLU A 33 -5.46 -23.75 -8.01
CA GLU A 33 -5.10 -23.69 -9.43
C GLU A 33 -5.03 -22.23 -9.93
N ASP A 34 -5.92 -21.34 -9.44
CA ASP A 34 -5.88 -19.91 -9.76
C ASP A 34 -4.64 -19.25 -9.14
N VAL A 35 -4.30 -19.62 -7.90
CA VAL A 35 -3.09 -19.15 -7.23
C VAL A 35 -1.85 -19.56 -7.99
N LYS A 36 -1.78 -20.81 -8.43
CA LYS A 36 -0.67 -21.34 -9.23
C LYS A 36 -0.57 -20.64 -10.59
N THR A 37 -1.67 -20.50 -11.29
CA THR A 37 -1.73 -19.80 -12.57
C THR A 37 -1.27 -18.35 -12.46
N LEU A 38 -1.73 -17.64 -11.44
CA LEU A 38 -1.35 -16.25 -11.19
C LEU A 38 0.14 -16.13 -10.81
N TYR A 39 0.66 -17.08 -10.01
CA TYR A 39 2.07 -17.12 -9.67
C TYR A 39 2.93 -17.31 -10.93
N GLU A 40 2.64 -18.29 -11.77
CA GLU A 40 3.44 -18.56 -12.99
C GLU A 40 3.47 -17.35 -13.94
N ARG A 41 2.37 -16.59 -14.04
CA ARG A 41 2.32 -15.34 -14.83
C ARG A 41 3.16 -14.22 -14.23
N ASN A 42 3.30 -14.20 -12.90
CA ASN A 42 3.89 -13.07 -12.17
C ASN A 42 5.15 -13.44 -11.38
N LYS A 43 5.71 -14.65 -11.53
CA LYS A 43 6.84 -15.12 -10.72
C LYS A 43 8.06 -14.19 -10.74
N ASN A 44 8.25 -13.45 -11.82
CA ASN A 44 9.38 -12.53 -11.96
C ASN A 44 9.28 -11.27 -11.08
N ILE A 45 8.11 -10.94 -10.53
CA ILE A 45 7.96 -9.84 -9.58
C ILE A 45 8.16 -10.31 -8.12
N PHE A 46 8.09 -11.60 -7.88
CA PHE A 46 8.32 -12.20 -6.57
C PHE A 46 9.76 -12.66 -6.44
N PHE A 47 10.65 -11.78 -6.04
CA PHE A 47 12.05 -12.11 -5.85
C PHE A 47 12.59 -11.55 -4.54
N VAL A 48 13.66 -12.16 -4.08
CA VAL A 48 14.56 -11.61 -3.07
C VAL A 48 15.87 -11.23 -3.75
N GLU A 49 16.37 -10.04 -3.45
CA GLU A 49 17.66 -9.57 -3.95
C GLU A 49 18.74 -9.89 -2.93
N PHE A 50 19.80 -10.55 -3.40
CA PHE A 50 21.01 -10.81 -2.63
C PHE A 50 22.14 -9.98 -3.20
N LYS A 51 22.90 -9.32 -2.33
CA LYS A 51 24.09 -8.58 -2.67
C LYS A 51 25.31 -9.20 -2.02
N SER A 52 26.40 -9.31 -2.77
CA SER A 52 27.72 -9.57 -2.19
C SER A 52 28.39 -8.24 -1.94
N ILE A 53 28.90 -8.06 -0.74
CA ILE A 53 29.42 -6.79 -0.21
C ILE A 53 30.89 -6.97 0.12
N LYS A 54 31.71 -5.99 -0.25
CA LYS A 54 33.05 -5.81 0.29
C LYS A 54 33.09 -4.50 1.07
N TYR A 55 33.73 -4.50 2.21
CA TYR A 55 34.03 -3.25 2.92
C TYR A 55 35.32 -3.36 3.73
N ALA A 56 35.90 -2.22 4.03
CA ALA A 56 37.08 -2.09 4.88
C ALA A 56 36.98 -0.80 5.70
N GLU A 57 37.31 -0.84 6.98
CA GLU A 57 37.38 0.37 7.80
C GLU A 57 38.68 1.11 7.49
N ILE A 58 38.60 2.40 7.20
CA ILE A 58 39.73 3.28 6.96
C ILE A 58 40.13 3.87 8.32
N LYS A 59 41.15 3.25 8.96
CA LYS A 59 41.62 3.65 10.29
C LYS A 59 42.83 4.56 10.19
N PRO A 60 42.96 5.57 11.08
CA PRO A 60 44.11 6.46 11.11
C PRO A 60 45.46 5.74 11.24
N ASP A 61 45.53 4.71 12.08
CA ASP A 61 46.75 3.92 12.29
C ASP A 61 47.24 3.20 11.00
N LEU A 62 46.32 2.83 10.12
CA LEU A 62 46.63 2.16 8.85
C LEU A 62 47.09 3.15 7.77
N VAL A 63 46.48 4.33 7.69
CA VAL A 63 46.66 5.22 6.54
C VAL A 63 47.55 6.44 6.83
N SER A 64 47.62 6.91 8.08
CA SER A 64 48.45 8.05 8.49
C SER A 64 49.56 7.73 9.47
N GLY A 65 49.59 6.48 9.99
CA GLY A 65 50.60 6.02 10.94
C GLY A 65 50.46 6.55 12.36
N ASN A 66 49.32 7.17 12.69
CA ASN A 66 48.94 7.61 14.04
C ASN A 66 47.49 7.20 14.37
N SER A 67 47.06 7.38 15.62
CA SER A 67 45.74 6.91 16.05
C SER A 67 44.67 7.99 16.03
N ASN A 68 44.96 9.18 15.47
CA ASN A 68 44.05 10.31 15.51
C ASN A 68 43.43 10.63 14.15
N TYR A 69 42.20 11.08 14.17
CA TYR A 69 41.54 11.69 13.00
C TYR A 69 41.99 13.16 12.85
N ASP A 70 43.22 13.36 12.42
CA ASP A 70 43.86 14.65 12.26
C ASP A 70 44.03 15.04 10.77
N GLU A 71 44.71 16.15 10.50
CA GLU A 71 44.96 16.65 9.14
C GLU A 71 45.68 15.62 8.26
N ALA A 72 46.61 14.84 8.84
CA ALA A 72 47.33 13.80 8.11
C ALA A 72 46.39 12.66 7.67
N PHE A 73 45.44 12.26 8.54
CA PHE A 73 44.40 11.29 8.22
C PHE A 73 43.48 11.78 7.11
N PHE A 74 42.95 13.01 7.24
CA PHE A 74 42.03 13.54 6.24
C PHE A 74 42.69 13.74 4.86
N LYS A 75 43.97 14.09 4.84
CA LYS A 75 44.73 14.15 3.59
C LYS A 75 44.86 12.79 2.90
N GLN A 76 45.04 11.72 3.65
CA GLN A 76 45.07 10.36 3.10
C GLN A 76 43.65 9.89 2.69
N LEU A 77 42.63 10.27 3.43
CA LEU A 77 41.23 10.00 3.09
C LEU A 77 40.89 10.66 1.72
N ASP A 78 41.23 11.92 1.53
CA ASP A 78 41.05 12.64 0.26
C ASP A 78 41.78 11.93 -0.93
N ILE A 79 42.98 11.37 -0.66
CA ILE A 79 43.69 10.58 -1.69
C ILE A 79 42.91 9.31 -2.03
N ILE A 80 42.37 8.60 -1.02
CA ILE A 80 41.55 7.39 -1.23
C ILE A 80 40.29 7.74 -2.02
N GLU A 81 39.60 8.83 -1.66
CA GLU A 81 38.40 9.29 -2.37
C GLU A 81 38.73 9.64 -3.84
N ASN A 82 39.82 10.32 -4.09
CA ASN A 82 40.25 10.65 -5.46
C ASN A 82 40.58 9.39 -6.27
N LEU A 83 41.24 8.39 -5.69
CA LEU A 83 41.53 7.12 -6.37
C LEU A 83 40.21 6.41 -6.78
N VAL A 84 39.21 6.43 -5.90
CA VAL A 84 37.90 5.89 -6.19
C VAL A 84 37.17 6.66 -7.29
N LEU A 85 37.24 7.99 -7.26
CA LEU A 85 36.65 8.86 -8.29
C LEU A 85 37.34 8.68 -9.65
N ASP A 86 38.64 8.41 -9.66
CA ASP A 86 39.41 8.08 -10.87
C ASP A 86 39.16 6.65 -11.38
N GLY A 87 38.26 5.91 -10.74
CA GLY A 87 37.83 4.59 -11.18
C GLY A 87 38.73 3.43 -10.72
N LYS A 88 39.57 3.64 -9.71
CA LYS A 88 40.35 2.56 -9.11
C LYS A 88 39.43 1.55 -8.40
N SER A 89 39.73 0.28 -8.58
CA SER A 89 38.91 -0.79 -7.98
C SER A 89 39.02 -0.83 -6.47
N PHE A 90 38.00 -1.42 -5.81
CA PHE A 90 38.00 -1.64 -4.36
C PHE A 90 39.25 -2.41 -3.90
N ASP A 91 39.57 -3.50 -4.59
CA ASP A 91 40.70 -4.40 -4.21
C ASP A 91 42.05 -3.70 -4.33
N GLU A 92 42.29 -2.93 -5.41
CA GLU A 92 43.52 -2.14 -5.60
C GLU A 92 43.61 -1.02 -4.56
N THR A 93 42.53 -0.27 -4.35
CA THR A 93 42.50 0.82 -3.36
C THR A 93 42.76 0.30 -1.95
N SER A 94 42.14 -0.83 -1.61
CA SER A 94 42.33 -1.47 -0.29
C SER A 94 43.76 -1.96 -0.10
N LYS A 95 44.34 -2.59 -1.11
CA LYS A 95 45.72 -3.11 -1.08
C LYS A 95 46.72 -2.00 -0.92
N ASP A 96 46.63 -0.94 -1.71
CA ASP A 96 47.59 0.17 -1.71
C ASP A 96 47.55 0.96 -0.38
N ASN A 97 46.45 0.90 0.34
CA ASN A 97 46.27 1.56 1.62
C ASN A 97 46.25 0.59 2.83
N ASN A 98 46.69 -0.66 2.64
CA ASN A 98 46.74 -1.70 3.67
C ASN A 98 45.43 -1.91 4.45
N LEU A 99 44.29 -1.71 3.79
CA LEU A 99 42.99 -1.87 4.43
C LEU A 99 42.63 -3.35 4.58
N LYS A 100 42.03 -3.69 5.74
CA LYS A 100 41.56 -5.05 6.01
C LYS A 100 40.19 -5.29 5.36
N ILE A 101 40.15 -6.05 4.27
CA ILE A 101 38.93 -6.37 3.54
C ILE A 101 38.07 -7.37 4.31
N ILE A 102 36.78 -7.07 4.44
CA ILE A 102 35.75 -7.98 4.90
C ILE A 102 34.78 -8.20 3.75
N THR A 103 34.51 -9.47 3.44
CA THR A 103 33.57 -9.87 2.37
C THR A 103 32.37 -10.58 2.99
N ILE A 104 31.17 -10.21 2.54
CA ILE A 104 29.91 -10.83 2.90
C ILE A 104 29.24 -11.26 1.60
N ASP A 105 29.07 -12.58 1.45
CA ASP A 105 28.48 -13.13 0.25
C ASP A 105 26.96 -13.28 0.36
N LYS A 106 26.26 -12.84 -0.67
CA LYS A 106 24.83 -13.11 -0.91
C LYS A 106 23.92 -12.84 0.30
N ILE A 107 23.96 -11.62 0.80
CA ILE A 107 23.12 -11.14 1.90
C ILE A 107 21.91 -10.38 1.34
N ASN A 108 20.71 -10.58 1.93
CA ASN A 108 19.51 -9.85 1.59
C ASN A 108 19.31 -8.60 2.45
N SER A 109 18.28 -7.81 2.17
CA SER A 109 17.97 -6.57 2.92
C SER A 109 17.58 -6.80 4.39
N LYS A 110 17.28 -8.03 4.79
CA LYS A 110 17.01 -8.43 6.19
C LYS A 110 18.26 -8.90 6.94
N LYS A 111 19.44 -8.76 6.34
CA LYS A 111 20.75 -9.28 6.81
C LYS A 111 20.76 -10.81 6.91
N GLU A 112 20.08 -11.49 6.00
CA GLU A 112 20.03 -12.96 5.96
C GLU A 112 20.74 -13.46 4.71
N ASP A 113 21.52 -14.55 4.87
CA ASP A 113 22.09 -15.29 3.74
C ASP A 113 21.01 -16.12 3.01
N GLN A 114 21.42 -16.86 1.98
CA GLN A 114 20.51 -17.72 1.22
C GLN A 114 19.90 -18.88 2.04
N ASN A 115 20.48 -19.20 3.20
CA ASN A 115 20.01 -20.21 4.14
C ASN A 115 19.22 -19.62 5.29
N LYS A 116 18.92 -18.29 5.25
CA LYS A 116 18.23 -17.52 6.29
C LYS A 116 19.03 -17.36 7.59
N ASN A 117 20.36 -17.58 7.57
CA ASN A 117 21.21 -17.24 8.69
C ASN A 117 21.38 -15.72 8.77
N LYS A 118 21.21 -15.16 9.97
CA LYS A 118 21.40 -13.72 10.21
C LYS A 118 22.87 -13.35 10.36
N LEU A 119 23.26 -12.26 9.71
CA LEU A 119 24.52 -11.58 9.92
C LEU A 119 24.40 -10.66 11.14
N ASN A 120 25.15 -10.96 12.21
CA ASN A 120 25.08 -10.18 13.46
C ASN A 120 26.30 -9.25 13.65
N ASP A 121 27.41 -9.53 12.97
CA ASP A 121 28.71 -8.86 13.23
C ASP A 121 28.82 -7.47 12.55
N LEU A 122 27.85 -7.06 11.77
CA LEU A 122 27.80 -5.76 11.13
C LEU A 122 26.65 -4.93 11.69
N SER A 123 26.92 -3.70 12.15
CA SER A 123 25.87 -2.81 12.66
C SER A 123 24.80 -2.52 11.59
N ASP A 124 23.55 -2.34 12.00
CA ASP A 124 22.45 -2.05 11.07
C ASP A 124 22.68 -0.73 10.31
N ALA A 125 23.28 0.26 10.95
CA ALA A 125 23.57 1.55 10.34
C ALA A 125 24.58 1.41 9.20
N LEU A 126 25.69 0.70 9.42
CA LEU A 126 26.70 0.47 8.38
C LEU A 126 26.16 -0.44 7.28
N PHE A 127 25.49 -1.54 7.66
CA PHE A 127 24.86 -2.43 6.69
C PHE A 127 23.91 -1.68 5.75
N ASN A 128 23.01 -0.87 6.28
CA ASN A 128 22.04 -0.13 5.47
C ASN A 128 22.71 0.87 4.52
N LYS A 129 23.78 1.54 4.95
CA LYS A 129 24.54 2.43 4.07
C LYS A 129 25.17 1.67 2.90
N ILE A 130 25.86 0.56 3.19
CA ILE A 130 26.50 -0.27 2.16
C ILE A 130 25.45 -0.91 1.24
N TYR A 131 24.40 -1.52 1.82
CA TYR A 131 23.37 -2.22 1.03
C TYR A 131 22.61 -1.30 0.08
N ASN A 132 22.56 0.00 0.39
CA ASN A 132 21.90 1.01 -0.47
C ASN A 132 22.78 1.57 -1.58
N ILE A 133 24.05 1.16 -1.68
CA ILE A 133 24.89 1.47 -2.86
C ILE A 133 24.19 0.94 -4.11
N LYS A 134 24.09 1.77 -5.14
CA LYS A 134 23.32 1.45 -6.35
C LYS A 134 24.14 0.75 -7.44
N SER A 135 25.41 1.12 -7.53
CA SER A 135 26.31 0.62 -8.56
C SER A 135 27.07 -0.60 -8.08
N THR A 136 27.25 -1.59 -8.95
CA THR A 136 28.15 -2.71 -8.68
C THR A 136 29.56 -2.38 -9.13
N LYS A 137 30.57 -2.90 -8.42
CA LYS A 137 32.01 -2.71 -8.75
C LYS A 137 32.41 -1.23 -8.82
N SER A 138 31.73 -0.42 -8.06
CA SER A 138 32.01 1.02 -7.91
C SER A 138 32.15 1.28 -6.42
N PRO A 139 33.37 1.32 -5.88
CA PRO A 139 33.59 1.56 -4.47
C PRO A 139 33.17 2.98 -4.07
N GLU A 140 32.74 3.14 -2.84
CA GLU A 140 32.37 4.43 -2.25
C GLU A 140 33.00 4.56 -0.87
N VAL A 141 33.41 5.78 -0.50
CA VAL A 141 33.81 6.10 0.88
C VAL A 141 32.58 6.51 1.67
N ILE A 142 32.36 5.83 2.79
CA ILE A 142 31.21 6.03 3.67
C ILE A 142 31.69 6.62 4.99
N ASN A 143 31.14 7.77 5.38
CA ASN A 143 31.26 8.27 6.76
C ASN A 143 30.06 7.80 7.59
N LEU A 144 30.34 7.17 8.70
CA LEU A 144 29.35 6.79 9.70
C LEU A 144 29.86 7.16 11.10
N GLU A 145 29.25 8.17 11.72
CA GLU A 145 29.56 8.63 13.07
C GLU A 145 31.04 8.92 13.32
N GLY A 146 31.70 9.52 12.32
CA GLY A 146 33.11 9.88 12.38
C GLY A 146 34.08 8.72 12.08
N LYS A 147 33.57 7.54 11.74
CA LYS A 147 34.36 6.43 11.18
C LYS A 147 34.19 6.38 9.68
N TYR A 148 35.23 6.00 8.98
CA TYR A 148 35.27 5.95 7.55
C TYR A 148 35.45 4.53 7.03
N TYR A 149 34.72 4.21 5.97
CA TYR A 149 34.74 2.88 5.37
C TYR A 149 34.83 3.02 3.85
N LEU A 150 35.70 2.20 3.25
CA LEU A 150 35.60 1.93 1.81
C LEU A 150 34.64 0.76 1.63
N ALA A 151 33.64 0.87 0.77
CA ALA A 151 32.63 -0.17 0.58
C ALA A 151 32.23 -0.32 -0.89
N GLU A 152 31.87 -1.52 -1.27
CA GLU A 152 31.46 -1.88 -2.64
C GLU A 152 30.40 -2.98 -2.62
N ILE A 153 29.44 -2.90 -3.54
CA ILE A 153 28.61 -4.03 -3.94
C ILE A 153 29.30 -4.75 -5.09
N SER A 154 29.77 -5.97 -4.86
CA SER A 154 30.49 -6.75 -5.86
C SER A 154 29.54 -7.38 -6.88
N THR A 155 28.40 -7.93 -6.39
CA THR A 155 27.37 -8.58 -7.23
C THR A 155 25.98 -8.34 -6.68
N ILE A 156 25.00 -8.37 -7.58
CA ILE A 156 23.57 -8.36 -7.25
C ILE A 156 22.94 -9.56 -7.95
N GLU A 157 22.28 -10.43 -7.18
CA GLU A 157 21.59 -11.60 -7.67
C GLU A 157 20.11 -11.55 -7.24
N LYS A 158 19.18 -11.80 -8.16
CA LYS A 158 17.76 -11.95 -7.88
C LYS A 158 17.37 -13.40 -7.89
N LYS A 159 16.77 -13.88 -6.81
CA LYS A 159 16.26 -15.23 -6.68
C LYS A 159 14.75 -15.20 -6.52
N ASN A 160 14.02 -15.87 -7.41
CA ASN A 160 12.56 -15.92 -7.29
C ASN A 160 12.15 -16.62 -6.00
N LYS A 161 11.18 -16.02 -5.30
CA LYS A 161 10.51 -16.65 -4.15
C LYS A 161 9.63 -17.78 -4.64
N LEU A 162 9.54 -18.84 -3.88
CA LEU A 162 8.68 -19.97 -4.21
C LEU A 162 7.21 -19.62 -3.97
N ILE A 163 6.31 -20.33 -4.64
CA ILE A 163 4.87 -20.13 -4.50
C ILE A 163 4.38 -20.28 -3.04
N ASN A 164 5.02 -21.15 -2.26
CA ASN A 164 4.69 -21.39 -0.85
C ASN A 164 5.32 -20.40 0.13
N ASP A 165 6.06 -19.40 -0.36
CA ASP A 165 6.54 -18.30 0.48
C ASP A 165 5.33 -17.52 1.04
N PRO A 166 5.27 -17.26 2.37
CA PRO A 166 4.12 -16.59 2.98
C PRO A 166 3.79 -15.23 2.39
N GLU A 167 4.80 -14.44 2.01
CA GLU A 167 4.60 -13.12 1.39
C GLU A 167 3.98 -13.26 -0.01
N VAL A 168 4.43 -14.26 -0.78
CA VAL A 168 3.88 -14.59 -2.10
C VAL A 168 2.43 -15.05 -1.98
N GLN A 169 2.17 -16.00 -1.09
CA GLN A 169 0.81 -16.50 -0.83
C GLN A 169 -0.14 -15.37 -0.42
N THR A 170 0.29 -14.49 0.47
CA THR A 170 -0.51 -13.34 0.92
C THR A 170 -0.84 -12.41 -0.25
N ALA A 171 0.16 -12.07 -1.07
CA ALA A 171 -0.03 -11.18 -2.21
C ALA A 171 -0.96 -11.79 -3.28
N LEU A 172 -0.76 -13.08 -3.64
CA LEU A 172 -1.58 -13.77 -4.64
C LEU A 172 -3.03 -13.92 -4.17
N ASN A 173 -3.25 -14.34 -2.92
CA ASN A 173 -4.58 -14.47 -2.36
C ASN A 173 -5.31 -13.12 -2.27
N ALA A 174 -4.61 -12.05 -1.88
CA ALA A 174 -5.19 -10.72 -1.85
C ALA A 174 -5.62 -10.26 -3.25
N GLN A 175 -4.79 -10.48 -4.27
CA GLN A 175 -5.09 -10.11 -5.66
C GLN A 175 -6.29 -10.88 -6.20
N LEU A 176 -6.37 -12.20 -5.97
CA LEU A 176 -7.48 -13.04 -6.41
C LEU A 176 -8.77 -12.70 -5.67
N SER A 177 -8.71 -12.49 -4.35
CA SER A 177 -9.87 -12.07 -3.57
C SER A 177 -10.40 -10.71 -4.00
N PHE A 178 -9.50 -9.78 -4.36
CA PHE A 178 -9.91 -8.47 -4.89
C PHE A 178 -10.59 -8.60 -6.26
N LYS A 179 -10.05 -9.46 -7.13
CA LYS A 179 -10.68 -9.75 -8.44
C LYS A 179 -12.08 -10.36 -8.26
N ASP A 180 -12.24 -11.38 -7.40
CA ASP A 180 -13.54 -11.99 -7.08
C ASP A 180 -14.54 -10.96 -6.55
N LYS A 181 -14.08 -10.06 -5.66
CA LYS A 181 -14.91 -8.95 -5.16
C LYS A 181 -15.41 -8.04 -6.27
N ILE A 182 -14.56 -7.67 -7.22
CA ILE A 182 -14.94 -6.85 -8.38
C ILE A 182 -15.96 -7.58 -9.25
N GLU A 183 -15.74 -8.86 -9.56
CA GLU A 183 -16.62 -9.68 -10.38
C GLU A 183 -18.01 -9.82 -9.74
N LYS A 184 -18.06 -10.11 -8.43
CA LYS A 184 -19.32 -10.17 -7.65
C LYS A 184 -20.07 -8.84 -7.63
N ASN A 185 -19.35 -7.73 -7.40
CA ASN A 185 -19.94 -6.40 -7.40
C ASN A 185 -20.49 -6.03 -8.79
N THR A 186 -19.76 -6.40 -9.83
CA THR A 186 -20.18 -6.18 -11.23
C THR A 186 -21.45 -6.97 -11.55
N SER A 187 -21.54 -8.23 -11.10
CA SER A 187 -22.74 -9.04 -11.27
C SER A 187 -23.94 -8.41 -10.55
N ILE A 188 -23.80 -8.05 -9.29
CA ILE A 188 -24.86 -7.38 -8.52
C ILE A 188 -25.30 -6.07 -9.20
N ALA A 189 -24.35 -5.24 -9.59
CA ALA A 189 -24.65 -3.97 -10.27
C ALA A 189 -25.38 -4.16 -11.60
N LYS A 190 -25.00 -5.19 -12.37
CA LYS A 190 -25.69 -5.58 -13.61
C LYS A 190 -27.13 -5.99 -13.34
N ASP A 191 -27.35 -6.83 -12.35
CA ASP A 191 -28.68 -7.33 -11.97
C ASP A 191 -29.58 -6.20 -11.46
N ILE A 192 -29.02 -5.24 -10.69
CA ILE A 192 -29.73 -4.01 -10.30
C ILE A 192 -30.13 -3.21 -11.54
N GLY A 193 -29.21 -3.01 -12.49
CA GLY A 193 -29.46 -2.27 -13.73
C GLY A 193 -30.54 -2.92 -14.63
N LEU A 194 -30.70 -4.23 -14.52
CA LEU A 194 -31.76 -5.00 -15.22
C LEU A 194 -33.10 -5.01 -14.44
N GLY A 195 -33.18 -4.34 -13.30
CA GLY A 195 -34.40 -4.31 -12.47
C GLY A 195 -34.64 -5.59 -11.67
N ALA A 196 -33.64 -6.47 -11.57
CA ALA A 196 -33.77 -7.74 -10.85
C ALA A 196 -33.72 -7.60 -9.32
N TYR A 197 -33.39 -6.44 -8.78
CA TYR A 197 -33.29 -6.17 -7.35
C TYR A 197 -34.39 -5.24 -6.85
N ASP A 198 -35.62 -5.76 -6.82
CA ASP A 198 -36.70 -5.14 -6.04
C ASP A 198 -36.54 -5.41 -4.53
N GLY A 199 -37.46 -4.90 -3.70
CA GLY A 199 -37.42 -5.13 -2.25
C GLY A 199 -37.48 -6.60 -1.84
N ASN A 200 -38.13 -7.46 -2.59
CA ASN A 200 -38.26 -8.91 -2.30
C ASN A 200 -36.91 -9.60 -2.64
N ASN A 201 -36.33 -9.27 -3.77
CA ASN A 201 -35.03 -9.83 -4.19
C ASN A 201 -33.89 -9.35 -3.31
N PHE A 202 -33.97 -8.14 -2.74
CA PHE A 202 -33.05 -7.66 -1.71
C PHE A 202 -33.09 -8.52 -0.45
N LEU A 203 -34.30 -8.84 0.05
CA LEU A 203 -34.51 -9.72 1.22
C LEU A 203 -33.99 -11.14 0.93
N LYS A 204 -34.39 -11.69 -0.21
CA LYS A 204 -33.98 -13.03 -0.64
C LYS A 204 -32.44 -13.14 -0.79
N PHE A 205 -31.79 -12.14 -1.36
CA PHE A 205 -30.33 -12.12 -1.44
C PHE A 205 -29.65 -12.21 -0.07
N ALA A 206 -30.18 -11.48 0.91
CA ALA A 206 -29.67 -11.56 2.29
C ALA A 206 -29.85 -12.95 2.88
N GLU A 207 -31.06 -13.56 2.74
CA GLU A 207 -31.38 -14.88 3.24
C GLU A 207 -30.52 -15.96 2.59
N ASP A 208 -30.48 -16.02 1.26
CA ASP A 208 -29.70 -17.01 0.48
C ASP A 208 -28.20 -16.96 0.83
N ASN A 209 -27.71 -15.80 1.24
CA ASN A 209 -26.31 -15.59 1.58
C ASN A 209 -26.00 -15.57 3.08
N GLY A 210 -27.01 -15.66 3.96
CA GLY A 210 -26.85 -15.60 5.41
C GLY A 210 -26.29 -14.26 5.87
N LEU A 211 -26.78 -13.16 5.27
CA LEU A 211 -26.34 -11.79 5.54
C LEU A 211 -27.35 -11.06 6.41
N GLU A 212 -26.88 -10.18 7.27
CA GLU A 212 -27.72 -9.38 8.15
C GLU A 212 -28.22 -8.13 7.41
N ILE A 213 -29.53 -7.88 7.49
CA ILE A 213 -30.14 -6.63 7.04
C ILE A 213 -30.23 -5.69 8.24
N LYS A 214 -29.76 -4.46 8.06
CA LYS A 214 -29.80 -3.42 9.10
C LYS A 214 -30.65 -2.24 8.63
N ASP A 215 -31.52 -1.78 9.51
CA ASP A 215 -32.27 -0.53 9.30
C ASP A 215 -31.44 0.66 9.76
N TYR A 216 -31.45 1.73 8.98
CA TYR A 216 -30.71 2.93 9.33
C TYR A 216 -31.41 4.19 8.82
N LYS A 217 -31.28 5.28 9.59
CA LYS A 217 -31.81 6.59 9.23
C LYS A 217 -30.69 7.60 9.08
N LEU A 218 -30.52 8.11 7.89
CA LEU A 218 -29.62 9.21 7.59
C LEU A 218 -30.36 10.53 7.72
N SER A 219 -29.97 11.36 8.69
CA SER A 219 -30.63 12.62 9.02
C SER A 219 -30.01 13.84 8.33
N SER A 220 -28.81 13.71 7.80
CA SER A 220 -28.11 14.76 7.06
C SER A 220 -26.97 14.21 6.19
N LEU A 221 -26.55 14.99 5.20
CA LEU A 221 -25.36 14.70 4.36
C LEU A 221 -24.03 14.66 5.13
N LYS A 222 -24.01 15.15 6.35
CA LYS A 222 -22.81 15.20 7.22
C LYS A 222 -22.72 14.03 8.21
N GLN A 223 -23.74 13.18 8.25
CA GLN A 223 -23.76 12.02 9.13
C GLN A 223 -22.88 10.92 8.55
N ASN A 224 -21.75 10.65 9.22
CA ASN A 224 -20.70 9.75 8.71
C ASN A 224 -20.24 8.72 9.74
N ASP A 225 -21.12 8.29 10.64
CA ASP A 225 -20.85 7.31 11.68
C ASP A 225 -20.75 5.88 11.16
N ILE A 226 -21.55 5.49 10.16
CA ILE A 226 -21.52 4.16 9.51
C ILE A 226 -20.95 4.25 8.09
N PHE A 227 -21.38 5.26 7.34
CA PHE A 227 -21.00 5.46 5.95
C PHE A 227 -20.06 6.67 5.83
N GLU A 228 -18.96 6.52 5.11
CA GLU A 228 -18.07 7.64 4.76
C GLU A 228 -18.85 8.72 3.98
N GLU A 229 -18.43 9.98 4.06
CA GLU A 229 -19.12 11.11 3.44
C GLU A 229 -19.47 10.90 1.96
N GLY A 230 -18.55 10.28 1.20
CA GLY A 230 -18.77 9.96 -0.21
C GLY A 230 -19.90 8.95 -0.44
N LEU A 231 -20.05 7.99 0.47
CA LEU A 231 -21.14 7.00 0.43
C LEU A 231 -22.47 7.65 0.83
N VAL A 232 -22.47 8.48 1.87
CA VAL A 232 -23.67 9.24 2.30
C VAL A 232 -24.21 10.06 1.14
N LYS A 233 -23.37 10.81 0.42
CA LYS A 233 -23.78 11.60 -0.75
C LYS A 233 -24.44 10.73 -1.82
N ARG A 234 -23.92 9.53 -2.08
CA ARG A 234 -24.53 8.60 -3.05
C ARG A 234 -25.89 8.09 -2.55
N ILE A 235 -26.03 7.74 -1.27
CA ILE A 235 -27.31 7.29 -0.69
C ILE A 235 -28.37 8.39 -0.83
N PHE A 236 -28.01 9.65 -0.63
CA PHE A 236 -28.95 10.76 -0.78
C PHE A 236 -29.44 10.98 -2.22
N LEU A 237 -28.76 10.43 -3.21
CA LEU A 237 -29.16 10.48 -4.61
C LEU A 237 -30.11 9.35 -5.04
N THR A 238 -30.30 8.32 -4.21
CA THR A 238 -31.17 7.17 -4.54
C THR A 238 -32.65 7.53 -4.37
N ASN A 239 -33.53 6.89 -5.15
CA ASN A 239 -34.98 7.06 -5.06
C ASN A 239 -35.62 6.10 -4.06
N ASP A 240 -36.85 6.38 -3.63
CA ASP A 240 -37.60 5.48 -2.75
C ASP A 240 -37.87 4.16 -3.48
N ASN A 241 -37.78 3.06 -2.75
CA ASN A 241 -37.88 1.66 -3.19
C ASN A 241 -36.81 1.24 -4.22
N GLU A 242 -35.72 1.99 -4.33
CA GLU A 242 -34.60 1.68 -5.22
C GLU A 242 -33.49 0.97 -4.44
N THR A 243 -33.00 -0.14 -5.03
CA THR A 243 -31.81 -0.84 -4.54
C THR A 243 -30.58 -0.36 -5.30
N ASN A 244 -29.51 -0.07 -4.56
CA ASN A 244 -28.25 0.40 -5.11
C ASN A 244 -27.06 -0.31 -4.48
N LEU A 245 -26.05 -0.59 -5.30
CA LEU A 245 -24.73 -1.05 -4.85
C LEU A 245 -23.84 0.17 -4.66
N ILE A 246 -23.40 0.41 -3.44
CA ILE A 246 -22.57 1.57 -3.10
C ILE A 246 -21.24 1.09 -2.52
N THR A 247 -20.15 1.56 -3.12
CA THR A 247 -18.79 1.20 -2.70
C THR A 247 -17.94 2.45 -2.51
N ASN A 248 -17.00 2.42 -1.57
CA ASN A 248 -16.08 3.52 -1.36
C ASN A 248 -15.01 3.56 -2.48
N SER A 249 -14.25 4.66 -2.55
CA SER A 249 -13.27 4.90 -3.62
C SER A 249 -12.13 3.87 -3.66
N THR A 250 -11.82 3.26 -2.53
CA THR A 250 -10.77 2.23 -2.39
C THR A 250 -11.29 0.81 -2.64
N LEU A 251 -12.59 0.64 -2.90
CA LEU A 251 -13.27 -0.65 -3.07
C LEU A 251 -13.14 -1.58 -1.85
N THR A 252 -12.76 -1.04 -0.70
CA THR A 252 -12.62 -1.84 0.53
C THR A 252 -13.94 -2.11 1.22
N LYS A 253 -14.91 -1.17 1.13
CA LYS A 253 -16.25 -1.32 1.69
C LYS A 253 -17.30 -1.27 0.60
N THR A 254 -18.22 -2.23 0.63
CA THR A 254 -19.34 -2.32 -0.31
C THR A 254 -20.62 -2.63 0.44
N PHE A 255 -21.67 -1.88 0.12
CA PHE A 255 -23.00 -2.04 0.71
C PHE A 255 -24.04 -2.18 -0.39
N LEU A 256 -24.96 -3.12 -0.19
CA LEU A 256 -26.20 -3.18 -0.93
C LEU A 256 -27.25 -2.43 -0.11
N ILE A 257 -27.88 -1.39 -0.69
CA ILE A 257 -28.76 -0.47 0.03
C ILE A 257 -30.11 -0.43 -0.67
N LEU A 258 -31.17 -0.61 0.11
CA LEU A 258 -32.56 -0.39 -0.29
C LEU A 258 -33.05 0.90 0.39
N THR A 259 -33.34 1.92 -0.40
CA THR A 259 -33.96 3.15 0.11
C THR A 259 -35.44 2.92 0.33
N LYS A 260 -35.90 2.96 1.57
CA LYS A 260 -37.32 2.72 1.92
C LYS A 260 -38.14 3.99 1.78
N LYS A 261 -37.62 5.12 2.22
CA LYS A 261 -38.37 6.38 2.27
C LYS A 261 -37.44 7.59 2.32
N THR A 262 -37.85 8.63 1.62
CA THR A 262 -37.25 9.96 1.70
C THR A 262 -38.25 10.95 2.30
N ASP A 263 -37.90 11.55 3.42
CA ASP A 263 -38.68 12.62 4.03
C ASP A 263 -38.02 13.97 3.76
N TYR A 264 -38.78 14.96 3.31
CA TYR A 264 -38.31 16.30 3.02
C TYR A 264 -38.80 17.30 4.05
N LYS A 265 -37.91 18.16 4.54
CA LYS A 265 -38.36 19.33 5.34
C LYS A 265 -39.17 20.26 4.47
N LYS A 266 -40.21 20.86 5.09
CA LYS A 266 -40.98 21.91 4.43
C LYS A 266 -40.21 23.22 4.46
N LEU A 267 -40.04 23.85 3.30
CA LEU A 267 -39.45 25.18 3.21
C LEU A 267 -40.54 26.21 3.57
N ASN A 268 -40.28 27.02 4.59
CA ASN A 268 -41.13 28.17 4.91
C ASN A 268 -40.63 29.41 4.14
N LYS A 269 -41.48 29.99 3.30
CA LYS A 269 -41.17 31.17 2.47
C LYS A 269 -40.82 32.44 3.28
N SER A 270 -41.19 32.51 4.55
CA SER A 270 -40.89 33.63 5.44
C SER A 270 -39.68 33.34 6.35
N SER A 271 -38.89 32.31 6.07
CA SER A 271 -37.70 31.99 6.87
C SER A 271 -36.42 32.52 6.23
N ASN A 272 -35.41 32.80 7.04
CA ASN A 272 -34.05 33.12 6.58
C ASN A 272 -33.46 32.04 5.65
N ASP A 273 -33.94 30.81 5.78
CA ASP A 273 -33.56 29.71 4.88
C ASP A 273 -34.03 29.98 3.46
N TYR A 274 -35.20 30.57 3.24
CA TYR A 274 -35.69 30.87 1.89
C TYR A 274 -34.77 31.86 1.16
N GLU A 275 -34.36 32.95 1.80
CA GLU A 275 -33.44 33.95 1.23
C GLU A 275 -32.08 33.33 0.87
N LYS A 276 -31.55 32.45 1.76
CA LYS A 276 -30.31 31.74 1.52
C LYS A 276 -30.35 30.85 0.29
N TYR A 277 -31.44 30.10 0.08
CA TYR A 277 -31.57 29.21 -1.07
C TYR A 277 -32.02 29.97 -2.34
N GLU A 278 -32.65 31.11 -2.20
CA GLU A 278 -32.89 32.00 -3.33
C GLU A 278 -31.58 32.57 -3.90
N ALA A 279 -30.65 32.97 -3.04
CA ALA A 279 -29.33 33.41 -3.46
C ALA A 279 -28.49 32.31 -4.12
N LYS A 280 -28.64 31.05 -3.69
CA LYS A 280 -27.99 29.89 -4.32
C LYS A 280 -28.59 29.48 -5.67
N ALA A 281 -29.86 29.83 -5.91
CA ALA A 281 -30.60 29.45 -7.11
C ALA A 281 -30.48 30.47 -8.25
N ARG A 282 -29.96 31.66 -7.96
CA ARG A 282 -29.58 32.72 -8.92
C ARG A 282 -28.17 32.47 -9.46
#